data_f755c9b8ea5880f0b4ed94a8f6a26101
#
_entry.id   f755c9b8ea5880f0b4ed94a8f6a26101
#
_cell.length_a   1.000
_cell.length_b   1.000
_cell.length_c   1.000
_cell.angle_alpha   90.00
_cell.angle_beta   90.00
_cell.angle_gamma   90.00
#
_symmetry.space_group_name_H-M   'P 1'
#
loop_
_entity.id
_entity.type
_entity.pdbx_description
1 polymer ?
#
loop_
_entity_poly.entity_id
_entity_poly.type
_entity_poly.pdbx_seq_one_letter_code
_entity_poly.pdbx_strand_id
1 'polypeptide(L)'
;MRHLIFPCLSACLLLTCCAKEKPKEERIFEYEDVKKLTIEWKDMFLLEKDDYYTYIYSETCGHCREIKQDVISKALKTENIFFIPFAKEIPIISDPKVAIGKSDFESLGIIGTPTLFRIQNHMISEQYVGSHDILETLTNLS
;
A
#
# COMPACT_ATOMS: atom_id res chain seq x y z
N MET A 1 15.14 83.35 6.27
CA MET A 1 14.61 82.36 7.23
C MET A 1 14.51 81.01 6.52
N ARG A 2 15.41 80.10 6.86
CA ARG A 2 15.57 78.83 6.14
C ARG A 2 15.00 77.70 7.03
N HIS A 3 13.92 77.06 6.61
CA HIS A 3 13.38 75.90 7.25
C HIS A 3 14.01 74.66 6.67
N LEU A 4 14.79 73.94 7.47
CA LEU A 4 15.34 72.64 7.21
C LEU A 4 14.27 71.59 7.54
N ILE A 5 13.82 70.85 6.53
CA ILE A 5 12.94 69.71 6.68
C ILE A 5 13.82 68.47 6.68
N PHE A 6 13.86 67.74 7.80
CA PHE A 6 14.49 66.43 7.90
C PHE A 6 13.52 65.35 7.40
N PRO A 7 13.91 64.49 6.50
CA PRO A 7 13.12 63.32 6.18
C PRO A 7 13.45 62.20 7.18
N CYS A 8 12.41 61.75 7.87
CA CYS A 8 12.44 60.62 8.76
C CYS A 8 12.53 59.32 7.94
N LEU A 9 13.70 58.68 7.93
CA LEU A 9 13.88 57.34 7.33
C LEU A 9 13.27 56.28 8.25
N SER A 10 12.09 55.82 7.90
CA SER A 10 11.43 54.68 8.58
C SER A 10 12.02 53.37 8.03
N ALA A 11 12.94 52.80 8.76
CA ALA A 11 13.47 51.46 8.47
C ALA A 11 12.45 50.43 8.88
N CYS A 12 11.69 49.88 7.90
CA CYS A 12 10.88 48.67 8.08
C CYS A 12 11.80 47.47 8.20
N LEU A 13 12.05 47.00 9.42
CA LEU A 13 12.64 45.69 9.68
C LEU A 13 11.59 44.61 9.33
N LEU A 14 11.71 44.02 8.13
CA LEU A 14 11.04 42.82 7.77
C LEU A 14 11.63 41.63 8.58
N LEU A 15 11.03 41.33 9.70
CA LEU A 15 11.25 40.06 10.42
C LEU A 15 10.67 38.92 9.59
N THR A 16 11.50 38.33 8.74
CA THR A 16 11.21 37.06 8.08
C THR A 16 11.17 35.98 9.14
N CYS A 17 9.98 35.71 9.64
CA CYS A 17 9.72 34.58 10.53
C CYS A 17 9.84 33.31 9.69
N CYS A 18 11.05 32.69 9.65
CA CYS A 18 11.23 31.32 9.19
C CYS A 18 10.49 30.40 10.15
N ALA A 19 9.24 30.14 9.89
CA ALA A 19 8.53 29.02 10.49
C ALA A 19 9.24 27.75 10.04
N LYS A 20 10.06 27.17 10.93
CA LYS A 20 10.55 25.80 10.77
C LYS A 20 9.32 24.91 10.78
N GLU A 21 8.91 24.40 9.60
CA GLU A 21 7.97 23.30 9.51
C GLU A 21 8.51 22.16 10.35
N LYS A 22 7.75 21.77 11.38
CA LYS A 22 8.06 20.56 12.15
C LYS A 22 8.12 19.40 11.15
N PRO A 23 9.14 18.52 11.22
CA PRO A 23 9.16 17.34 10.38
C PRO A 23 7.85 16.59 10.63
N LYS A 24 7.11 16.31 9.55
CA LYS A 24 5.89 15.53 9.57
C LYS A 24 6.29 14.16 10.11
N GLU A 25 5.85 13.82 11.31
CA GLU A 25 6.11 12.52 11.89
C GLU A 25 5.54 11.47 10.92
N GLU A 26 6.42 10.73 10.24
CA GLU A 26 6.02 9.69 9.30
C GLU A 26 5.33 8.60 10.10
N ARG A 27 4.02 8.45 9.89
CA ARG A 27 3.23 7.43 10.57
C ARG A 27 3.71 6.05 10.13
N ILE A 28 4.14 5.24 11.08
CA ILE A 28 4.47 3.83 10.84
C ILE A 28 3.15 3.04 10.85
N PHE A 29 2.89 2.33 9.77
CA PHE A 29 1.71 1.48 9.64
C PHE A 29 1.96 0.05 10.12
N GLU A 30 0.94 -0.54 10.73
CA GLU A 30 0.92 -1.92 11.17
C GLU A 30 -0.24 -2.68 10.48
N TYR A 31 -0.17 -4.03 10.41
CA TYR A 31 -1.26 -4.82 9.82
C TYR A 31 -2.59 -4.65 10.55
N GLU A 32 -2.56 -4.24 11.81
CA GLU A 32 -3.77 -3.88 12.58
C GLU A 32 -4.52 -2.67 11.98
N ASP A 33 -3.81 -1.74 11.32
CA ASP A 33 -4.41 -0.58 10.65
C ASP A 33 -5.32 -0.99 9.48
N VAL A 34 -5.08 -2.17 8.90
CA VAL A 34 -5.85 -2.73 7.78
C VAL A 34 -6.72 -3.92 8.16
N LYS A 35 -6.99 -4.12 9.44
CA LYS A 35 -7.82 -5.23 9.94
C LYS A 35 -9.19 -5.32 9.27
N LYS A 36 -9.80 -4.19 8.92
CA LYS A 36 -11.08 -4.14 8.18
C LYS A 36 -10.97 -4.62 6.73
N LEU A 37 -9.77 -4.61 6.18
CA LEU A 37 -9.45 -5.09 4.84
C LEU A 37 -8.83 -6.50 4.87
N THR A 38 -8.73 -7.12 6.05
CA THR A 38 -8.20 -8.48 6.19
C THR A 38 -9.33 -9.48 6.01
N ILE A 39 -9.10 -10.47 5.15
CA ILE A 39 -10.04 -11.55 4.81
C ILE A 39 -9.37 -12.91 4.96
N GLU A 40 -10.15 -13.97 4.99
CA GLU A 40 -9.63 -15.33 4.95
C GLU A 40 -9.33 -15.78 3.51
N TRP A 41 -8.43 -16.76 3.35
CA TRP A 41 -8.09 -17.33 2.05
C TRP A 41 -9.30 -17.82 1.26
N LYS A 42 -10.23 -18.51 1.93
CA LYS A 42 -11.46 -19.02 1.31
C LYS A 42 -12.42 -17.96 0.81
N ASP A 43 -12.32 -16.73 1.34
CA ASP A 43 -13.22 -15.63 1.02
C ASP A 43 -12.72 -14.74 -0.12
N MET A 44 -11.51 -15.03 -0.65
CA MET A 44 -10.83 -14.15 -1.61
C MET A 44 -11.60 -13.90 -2.90
N PHE A 45 -12.52 -14.78 -3.30
CA PHE A 45 -13.36 -14.62 -4.49
C PHE A 45 -14.81 -14.21 -4.17
N LEU A 46 -15.15 -14.03 -2.88
CA LEU A 46 -16.53 -13.78 -2.44
C LEU A 46 -16.84 -12.29 -2.20
N LEU A 47 -15.90 -11.41 -2.44
CA LEU A 47 -16.11 -9.98 -2.26
C LEU A 47 -17.08 -9.42 -3.31
N GLU A 48 -17.95 -8.51 -2.88
CA GLU A 48 -18.90 -7.80 -3.77
C GLU A 48 -18.19 -6.68 -4.54
N LYS A 49 -17.12 -7.01 -5.25
CA LYS A 49 -16.29 -6.12 -6.07
C LYS A 49 -15.89 -6.82 -7.35
N ASP A 50 -15.91 -6.11 -8.48
CA ASP A 50 -15.54 -6.66 -9.78
C ASP A 50 -14.04 -6.57 -10.07
N ASP A 51 -13.31 -5.66 -9.45
CA ASP A 51 -11.87 -5.45 -9.65
C ASP A 51 -11.21 -5.05 -8.32
N TYR A 52 -10.35 -5.88 -7.79
CA TYR A 52 -9.63 -5.67 -6.54
C TYR A 52 -8.36 -6.51 -6.48
N TYR A 53 -7.55 -6.24 -5.45
CA TYR A 53 -6.32 -6.97 -5.20
C TYR A 53 -6.41 -7.73 -3.88
N THR A 54 -5.77 -8.91 -3.83
CA THR A 54 -5.53 -9.63 -2.58
C THR A 54 -4.03 -9.77 -2.36
N TYR A 55 -3.57 -9.34 -1.21
CA TYR A 55 -2.16 -9.36 -0.81
C TYR A 55 -1.93 -10.44 0.25
N ILE A 56 -1.22 -11.49 -0.13
CA ILE A 56 -0.88 -12.61 0.76
C ILE A 56 0.49 -12.33 1.37
N TYR A 57 0.56 -12.28 2.69
CA TYR A 57 1.75 -11.92 3.44
C TYR A 57 2.01 -12.82 4.63
N SER A 58 3.27 -12.79 5.12
CA SER A 58 3.65 -13.38 6.40
C SER A 58 4.44 -12.35 7.21
N GLU A 59 4.14 -12.22 8.49
CA GLU A 59 4.86 -11.30 9.38
C GLU A 59 6.34 -11.68 9.56
N THR A 60 6.67 -12.96 9.38
CA THR A 60 8.04 -13.47 9.47
C THR A 60 8.81 -13.36 8.16
N CYS A 61 8.16 -13.01 7.05
CA CYS A 61 8.77 -12.86 5.74
C CYS A 61 9.54 -11.53 5.61
N GLY A 62 10.83 -11.59 5.26
CA GLY A 62 11.68 -10.41 5.06
C GLY A 62 11.15 -9.47 3.98
N HIS A 63 10.84 -10.00 2.79
CA HIS A 63 10.30 -9.22 1.67
C HIS A 63 8.93 -8.59 1.97
N CYS A 64 8.10 -9.24 2.77
CA CYS A 64 6.84 -8.65 3.23
C CYS A 64 7.09 -7.43 4.11
N ARG A 65 8.09 -7.50 5.02
CA ARG A 65 8.46 -6.38 5.89
C ARG A 65 9.01 -5.18 5.11
N GLU A 66 9.77 -5.44 4.05
CA GLU A 66 10.33 -4.39 3.18
C GLU A 66 9.25 -3.47 2.59
N ILE A 67 8.14 -4.05 2.12
CA ILE A 67 7.08 -3.32 1.40
C ILE A 67 5.84 -3.03 2.25
N LYS A 68 5.84 -3.43 3.52
CA LYS A 68 4.69 -3.30 4.42
C LYS A 68 4.08 -1.90 4.44
N GLN A 69 4.94 -0.87 4.55
CA GLN A 69 4.49 0.52 4.66
C GLN A 69 3.79 0.98 3.37
N ASP A 70 4.35 0.63 2.21
CA ASP A 70 3.82 1.01 0.91
C ASP A 70 2.48 0.33 0.63
N VAL A 71 2.39 -0.98 0.88
CA VAL A 71 1.15 -1.76 0.68
C VAL A 71 0.04 -1.26 1.58
N ILE A 72 0.29 -1.08 2.88
CA ILE A 72 -0.72 -0.60 3.83
C ILE A 72 -1.14 0.83 3.49
N SER A 73 -0.19 1.73 3.22
CA SER A 73 -0.50 3.11 2.83
C SER A 73 -1.38 3.16 1.58
N LYS A 74 -1.08 2.33 0.58
CA LYS A 74 -1.86 2.26 -0.66
C LYS A 74 -3.25 1.69 -0.39
N ALA A 75 -3.35 0.62 0.39
CA ALA A 75 -4.62 0.00 0.73
C ALA A 75 -5.57 0.96 1.46
N LEU A 76 -5.06 1.73 2.41
CA LEU A 76 -5.84 2.73 3.15
C LEU A 76 -6.32 3.89 2.28
N LYS A 77 -5.63 4.16 1.16
CA LYS A 77 -6.03 5.21 0.21
C LYS A 77 -7.06 4.73 -0.81
N THR A 78 -6.90 3.49 -1.29
CA THR A 78 -7.71 2.97 -2.40
C THR A 78 -8.87 2.10 -1.94
N GLU A 79 -8.78 1.53 -0.71
CA GLU A 79 -9.72 0.54 -0.16
C GLU A 79 -9.99 -0.63 -1.12
N ASN A 80 -9.01 -0.94 -1.97
CA ASN A 80 -9.11 -1.94 -3.02
C ASN A 80 -8.04 -3.04 -2.95
N ILE A 81 -7.29 -3.09 -1.86
CA ILE A 81 -6.31 -4.14 -1.56
C ILE A 81 -6.75 -4.82 -0.27
N PHE A 82 -7.02 -6.12 -0.33
CA PHE A 82 -7.42 -6.95 0.79
C PHE A 82 -6.25 -7.82 1.24
N PHE A 83 -6.11 -8.01 2.54
CA PHE A 83 -4.98 -8.69 3.16
C PHE A 83 -5.36 -10.10 3.55
N ILE A 84 -4.50 -11.07 3.22
CA ILE A 84 -4.64 -12.47 3.59
C ILE A 84 -3.38 -12.89 4.32
N PRO A 85 -3.43 -13.10 5.65
CA PRO A 85 -2.32 -13.68 6.39
C PRO A 85 -2.03 -15.09 5.88
N PHE A 86 -0.76 -15.38 5.61
CA PHE A 86 -0.36 -16.72 5.18
C PHE A 86 -0.64 -17.75 6.29
N ALA A 87 -1.34 -18.80 5.94
CA ALA A 87 -1.68 -19.90 6.82
C ALA A 87 -1.29 -21.23 6.16
N LYS A 88 -1.16 -22.30 6.97
CA LYS A 88 -0.66 -23.60 6.50
C LYS A 88 -1.56 -24.28 5.46
N GLU A 89 -2.82 -23.94 5.43
CA GLU A 89 -3.80 -24.44 4.44
C GLU A 89 -3.61 -23.84 3.05
N ILE A 90 -2.86 -22.76 2.90
CA ILE A 90 -2.58 -22.16 1.59
C ILE A 90 -1.51 -23.00 0.90
N PRO A 91 -1.82 -23.66 -0.24
CA PRO A 91 -0.88 -24.52 -0.92
C PRO A 91 0.30 -23.72 -1.50
N ILE A 92 1.51 -24.24 -1.33
CA ILE A 92 2.71 -23.74 -2.04
C ILE A 92 2.85 -24.53 -3.32
N ILE A 93 2.98 -23.82 -4.44
CA ILE A 93 3.14 -24.36 -5.80
C ILE A 93 4.44 -23.88 -6.41
N SER A 94 4.89 -24.53 -7.50
CA SER A 94 6.13 -24.18 -8.20
C SER A 94 5.92 -23.40 -9.49
N ASP A 95 4.74 -23.40 -10.07
CA ASP A 95 4.43 -22.71 -11.32
C ASP A 95 3.43 -21.56 -11.09
N PRO A 96 3.85 -20.28 -11.24
CA PRO A 96 2.98 -19.13 -11.01
C PRO A 96 1.83 -19.04 -12.01
N LYS A 97 2.01 -19.54 -13.21
CA LYS A 97 1.01 -19.41 -14.28
C LYS A 97 -0.27 -20.21 -14.00
N VAL A 98 -0.21 -21.17 -13.07
CA VAL A 98 -1.36 -21.98 -12.70
C VAL A 98 -2.46 -21.18 -12.00
N ALA A 99 -2.13 -20.02 -11.44
CA ALA A 99 -3.09 -19.16 -10.75
C ALA A 99 -4.02 -18.37 -11.69
N ILE A 100 -3.52 -17.98 -12.85
CA ILE A 100 -4.28 -17.14 -13.80
C ILE A 100 -5.53 -17.87 -14.32
N GLY A 101 -6.66 -17.19 -14.28
CA GLY A 101 -7.97 -17.73 -14.67
C GLY A 101 -8.67 -18.59 -13.61
N LYS A 102 -8.06 -18.78 -12.43
CA LYS A 102 -8.71 -19.45 -11.31
C LYS A 102 -9.75 -18.56 -10.64
N SER A 103 -10.84 -19.19 -10.22
CA SER A 103 -11.97 -18.56 -9.54
C SER A 103 -12.39 -19.28 -8.27
N ASP A 104 -11.62 -20.29 -7.86
CA ASP A 104 -11.82 -21.03 -6.61
C ASP A 104 -10.52 -21.17 -5.85
N PHE A 105 -10.60 -21.07 -4.54
CA PHE A 105 -9.42 -21.13 -3.66
C PHE A 105 -8.89 -22.58 -3.48
N GLU A 106 -9.69 -23.59 -3.72
CA GLU A 106 -9.30 -25.01 -3.52
C GLU A 106 -8.29 -25.46 -4.58
N SER A 107 -8.43 -24.94 -5.81
CA SER A 107 -7.50 -25.22 -6.91
C SER A 107 -6.33 -24.25 -7.00
N LEU A 108 -6.26 -23.30 -6.06
CA LEU A 108 -5.28 -22.22 -6.07
C LEU A 108 -4.13 -22.49 -5.10
N GLY A 109 -2.94 -22.04 -5.47
CA GLY A 109 -1.78 -21.99 -4.59
C GLY A 109 -0.92 -20.77 -4.89
N ILE A 110 0.08 -20.54 -4.06
CA ILE A 110 1.05 -19.44 -4.21
C ILE A 110 2.47 -20.01 -4.28
N ILE A 111 3.40 -19.27 -4.91
CA ILE A 111 4.81 -19.63 -4.90
C ILE A 111 5.46 -19.32 -3.54
N GLY A 112 4.99 -18.27 -2.87
CA GLY A 112 5.51 -17.79 -1.60
C GLY A 112 4.94 -16.43 -1.24
N THR A 113 5.48 -15.84 -0.21
CA THR A 113 5.08 -14.48 0.24
C THR A 113 6.22 -13.48 0.02
N PRO A 114 5.90 -12.23 -0.35
CA PRO A 114 4.57 -11.71 -0.64
C PRO A 114 4.08 -12.11 -2.03
N THR A 115 2.76 -12.33 -2.16
CA THR A 115 2.07 -12.50 -3.44
C THR A 115 0.90 -11.52 -3.50
N LEU A 116 0.72 -10.87 -4.64
CA LEU A 116 -0.41 -10.00 -4.94
C LEU A 116 -1.16 -10.56 -6.15
N PHE A 117 -2.44 -10.86 -5.97
CA PHE A 117 -3.34 -11.20 -7.06
C PHE A 117 -4.24 -10.02 -7.40
N ARG A 118 -4.44 -9.77 -8.68
CA ARG A 118 -5.54 -8.97 -9.16
C ARG A 118 -6.70 -9.87 -9.49
N ILE A 119 -7.85 -9.59 -8.94
CA ILE A 119 -9.09 -10.35 -9.17
C ILE A 119 -10.03 -9.46 -9.95
N GLN A 120 -10.44 -9.95 -11.12
CA GLN A 120 -11.42 -9.29 -11.98
C GLN A 120 -12.54 -10.27 -12.32
N ASN A 121 -13.78 -9.83 -12.11
CA ASN A 121 -14.97 -10.67 -12.33
C ASN A 121 -14.85 -12.03 -11.60
N HIS A 122 -14.40 -12.00 -10.34
CA HIS A 122 -14.18 -13.16 -9.47
C HIS A 122 -13.16 -14.19 -10.00
N MET A 123 -12.24 -13.79 -10.87
CA MET A 123 -11.14 -14.62 -11.37
C MET A 123 -9.81 -13.90 -11.21
N ILE A 124 -8.72 -14.65 -11.00
CA ILE A 124 -7.38 -14.08 -11.04
C ILE A 124 -7.03 -13.69 -12.46
N SER A 125 -6.86 -12.39 -12.68
CA SER A 125 -6.42 -11.83 -13.97
C SER A 125 -4.91 -11.62 -14.02
N GLU A 126 -4.28 -11.30 -12.89
CA GLU A 126 -2.85 -11.00 -12.80
C GLU A 126 -2.28 -11.51 -11.48
N GLN A 127 -0.99 -11.85 -11.49
CA GLN A 127 -0.24 -12.29 -10.31
C GLN A 127 1.12 -11.61 -10.28
N TYR A 128 1.50 -11.12 -9.11
CA TYR A 128 2.79 -10.50 -8.83
C TYR A 128 3.41 -11.19 -7.61
N VAL A 129 4.67 -11.56 -7.69
CA VAL A 129 5.38 -12.30 -6.64
C VAL A 129 6.68 -11.58 -6.26
N GLY A 130 6.89 -11.40 -4.97
CA GLY A 130 8.07 -10.71 -4.45
C GLY A 130 7.87 -9.19 -4.32
N SER A 131 8.78 -8.56 -3.57
CA SER A 131 8.67 -7.15 -3.21
C SER A 131 8.76 -6.21 -4.43
N HIS A 132 9.65 -6.49 -5.37
CA HIS A 132 9.90 -5.63 -6.53
C HIS A 132 8.67 -5.46 -7.42
N ASP A 133 8.10 -6.58 -7.90
CA ASP A 133 6.97 -6.56 -8.84
C ASP A 133 5.71 -5.97 -8.20
N ILE A 134 5.53 -6.24 -6.91
CA ILE A 134 4.41 -5.68 -6.15
C ILE A 134 4.57 -4.16 -6.01
N LEU A 135 5.74 -3.64 -5.64
CA LEU A 135 5.97 -2.20 -5.52
C LEU A 135 5.76 -1.47 -6.86
N GLU A 136 6.25 -2.03 -7.96
CA GLU A 136 6.03 -1.48 -9.29
C GLU A 136 4.54 -1.39 -9.61
N THR A 137 3.79 -2.46 -9.33
CA THR A 137 2.33 -2.48 -9.52
C THR A 137 1.64 -1.43 -8.66
N LEU A 138 1.98 -1.33 -7.37
CA LEU A 138 1.37 -0.36 -6.45
C LEU A 138 1.61 1.09 -6.88
N THR A 139 2.74 1.38 -7.51
CA THR A 139 3.07 2.72 -8.02
C THR A 139 2.10 3.13 -9.14
N ASN A 140 1.66 2.17 -9.96
CA ASN A 140 0.76 2.40 -11.08
C ASN A 140 -0.74 2.37 -10.71
N LEU A 141 -1.08 2.01 -9.47
CA LEU A 141 -2.45 2.08 -8.98
C LEU A 141 -2.83 3.54 -8.67
N SER A 142 -3.86 4.03 -9.28
CA SER A 142 -4.42 5.38 -9.04
C SER A 142 -5.44 5.38 -7.89
#